data_963a9d55985ca16489ae0ebfc0f1dabf
#
_entry.id   963a9d55985ca16489ae0ebfc0f1dabf
#
_cell.length_a   1.000
_cell.length_b   1.000
_cell.length_c   1.000
_cell.angle_alpha   90.00
_cell.angle_beta   90.00
_cell.angle_gamma   90.00
#
_symmetry.space_group_name_H-M   'P 1'
#
loop_
_entity.id
_entity.type
_entity.pdbx_description
1 polymer ?
#
loop_
_entity_poly.entity_id
_entity_poly.type
_entity_poly.pdbx_seq_one_letter_code
_entity_poly.pdbx_strand_id
1 'polypeptide(L)'
;MFIVDTHCDTLLARSAPENEFTKEKTPQVTPERLREGGVTLQVCALFAGSVGPKGEGRNAPRAMAEAQYAALPQLTQHGVRKVDDPFDAKEGETCLMLSIEGGEIIGESLADLRRYREMGVRLLALTWNHENNIAYPHCAGGHH
;
A
#
# COMPACT_ATOMS: atom_id res chain seq x y z
N MET A 1 -15.28 -18.58 -7.86
CA MET A 1 -14.14 -18.08 -8.71
C MET A 1 -13.18 -17.36 -7.80
N PHE A 2 -11.89 -17.64 -7.89
CA PHE A 2 -10.87 -16.98 -7.08
C PHE A 2 -10.35 -15.73 -7.84
N ILE A 3 -10.69 -14.53 -7.36
CA ILE A 3 -10.30 -13.26 -7.97
C ILE A 3 -9.25 -12.59 -7.11
N VAL A 4 -8.11 -12.25 -7.71
CA VAL A 4 -7.05 -11.48 -7.08
C VAL A 4 -6.92 -10.14 -7.79
N ASP A 5 -7.07 -9.06 -7.04
CA ASP A 5 -6.71 -7.73 -7.47
C ASP A 5 -5.39 -7.33 -6.78
N THR A 6 -4.37 -7.06 -7.59
CA THR A 6 -3.00 -6.91 -7.10
C THR A 6 -2.62 -5.50 -6.68
N HIS A 7 -3.54 -4.52 -6.79
CA HIS A 7 -3.24 -3.15 -6.39
C HIS A 7 -4.48 -2.31 -6.12
N CYS A 8 -4.50 -1.60 -4.99
CA CYS A 8 -5.36 -0.45 -4.78
C CYS A 8 -4.78 0.49 -3.71
N ASP A 9 -5.15 1.79 -3.79
CA ASP A 9 -4.75 2.86 -2.88
C ASP A 9 -5.82 3.20 -1.83
N THR A 10 -6.68 2.25 -1.51
CA THR A 10 -7.79 2.53 -0.59
C THR A 10 -7.35 2.96 0.80
N LEU A 11 -6.17 2.52 1.26
CA LEU A 11 -5.61 2.93 2.55
C LEU A 11 -5.15 4.40 2.52
N LEU A 12 -4.60 4.86 1.40
CA LEU A 12 -4.27 6.27 1.20
C LEU A 12 -5.54 7.14 1.29
N ALA A 13 -6.58 6.75 0.56
CA ALA A 13 -7.85 7.47 0.57
C ALA A 13 -8.50 7.54 1.96
N ARG A 14 -8.28 6.53 2.81
CA ARG A 14 -8.83 6.46 4.17
C ARG A 14 -7.99 7.17 5.21
N SER A 15 -6.69 7.28 5.01
CA SER A 15 -5.78 7.95 5.94
C SER A 15 -5.73 9.47 5.73
N ALA A 16 -5.96 9.94 4.51
CA ALA A 16 -5.90 11.33 4.13
C ALA A 16 -6.97 11.64 3.05
N PRO A 17 -8.25 11.72 3.43
CA PRO A 17 -9.38 11.84 2.48
C PRO A 17 -9.38 13.14 1.66
N GLU A 18 -8.60 14.13 2.06
CA GLU A 18 -8.53 15.45 1.39
C GLU A 18 -7.16 15.66 0.68
N ASN A 19 -6.36 14.63 0.50
CA ASN A 19 -5.09 14.77 -0.21
C ASN A 19 -5.29 14.96 -1.73
N GLU A 20 -4.24 15.39 -2.41
CA GLU A 20 -4.28 15.70 -3.86
C GLU A 20 -4.62 14.50 -4.75
N PHE A 21 -4.37 13.26 -4.26
CA PHE A 21 -4.65 12.02 -4.99
C PHE A 21 -6.09 11.52 -4.79
N THR A 22 -6.79 12.03 -3.79
CA THR A 22 -8.14 11.59 -3.44
C THR A 22 -9.11 12.77 -3.46
N LYS A 23 -9.50 13.18 -4.66
CA LYS A 23 -10.52 14.24 -4.84
C LYS A 23 -11.92 13.77 -4.42
N GLU A 24 -12.13 12.48 -4.32
CA GLU A 24 -13.41 11.89 -3.91
C GLU A 24 -13.43 11.63 -2.40
N LYS A 25 -14.48 12.06 -1.75
CA LYS A 25 -14.69 11.88 -0.30
C LYS A 25 -14.90 10.42 0.11
N THR A 26 -15.25 9.55 -0.85
CA THR A 26 -15.52 8.13 -0.59
C THR A 26 -14.54 7.26 -1.35
N PRO A 27 -13.80 6.36 -0.68
CA PRO A 27 -12.92 5.42 -1.35
C PRO A 27 -13.66 4.57 -2.38
N GLN A 28 -13.06 4.38 -3.55
CA GLN A 28 -13.62 3.54 -4.62
C GLN A 28 -13.68 2.06 -4.20
N VAL A 29 -12.65 1.59 -3.49
CA VAL A 29 -12.56 0.24 -2.96
C VAL A 29 -13.06 0.24 -1.52
N THR A 30 -14.17 -0.48 -1.29
CA THR A 30 -14.77 -0.65 0.04
C THR A 30 -15.01 -2.14 0.32
N PRO A 31 -15.16 -2.55 1.59
CA PRO A 31 -15.48 -3.94 1.94
C PRO A 31 -16.72 -4.48 1.19
N GLU A 32 -17.74 -3.64 1.04
CA GLU A 32 -18.98 -4.00 0.35
C GLU A 32 -18.74 -4.26 -1.13
N ARG A 33 -18.05 -3.32 -1.80
CA ARG A 33 -17.74 -3.44 -3.25
C ARG A 33 -16.81 -4.60 -3.55
N LEU A 34 -15.84 -4.90 -2.66
CA LEU A 34 -14.97 -6.07 -2.80
C LEU A 34 -15.80 -7.37 -2.76
N ARG A 35 -16.75 -7.47 -1.83
CA ARG A 35 -17.63 -8.63 -1.74
C ARG A 35 -18.58 -8.74 -2.94
N GLU A 36 -19.20 -7.65 -3.33
CA GLU A 36 -20.09 -7.58 -4.51
C GLU A 36 -19.34 -7.96 -5.80
N GLY A 37 -18.08 -7.52 -5.92
CA GLY A 37 -17.19 -7.89 -7.03
C GLY A 37 -16.63 -9.31 -6.95
N GLY A 38 -16.88 -10.04 -5.86
CA GLY A 38 -16.33 -11.38 -5.64
C GLY A 38 -14.82 -11.43 -5.48
N VAL A 39 -14.19 -10.33 -5.06
CA VAL A 39 -12.74 -10.26 -4.85
C VAL A 39 -12.36 -11.09 -3.64
N THR A 40 -11.55 -12.13 -3.87
CA THR A 40 -11.07 -13.02 -2.81
C THR A 40 -9.84 -12.44 -2.13
N LEU A 41 -8.93 -11.84 -2.88
CA LEU A 41 -7.73 -11.20 -2.35
C LEU A 41 -7.50 -9.84 -3.01
N GLN A 42 -7.48 -8.79 -2.19
CA GLN A 42 -7.10 -7.44 -2.57
C GLN A 42 -5.73 -7.12 -2.02
N VAL A 43 -4.80 -6.68 -2.86
CA VAL A 43 -3.54 -6.10 -2.39
C VAL A 43 -3.74 -4.60 -2.21
N CYS A 44 -3.48 -4.12 -0.99
CA CYS A 44 -3.60 -2.71 -0.61
C CYS A 44 -2.21 -2.11 -0.44
N ALA A 45 -1.91 -1.07 -1.21
CA ALA A 45 -0.64 -0.39 -1.16
C ALA A 45 -0.55 0.56 0.05
N LEU A 46 0.64 0.62 0.64
CA LEU A 46 1.13 1.73 1.44
C LEU A 46 1.95 2.59 0.48
N PHE A 47 1.47 3.78 0.18
CA PHE A 47 2.03 4.69 -0.80
C PHE A 47 2.38 6.03 -0.17
N ALA A 48 3.59 6.52 -0.38
CA ALA A 48 4.06 7.76 0.25
C ALA A 48 3.92 9.01 -0.64
N GLY A 49 3.50 8.82 -1.90
CA GLY A 49 3.47 9.91 -2.86
C GLY A 49 4.87 10.38 -3.28
N SER A 50 4.90 11.41 -4.08
CA SER A 50 6.15 12.02 -4.55
C SER A 50 6.77 12.86 -3.45
N VAL A 51 7.58 12.26 -2.60
CA VAL A 51 8.57 13.04 -1.86
C VAL A 51 9.75 13.22 -2.81
N GLY A 52 9.95 14.44 -3.31
CA GLY A 52 10.96 14.71 -4.31
C GLY A 52 12.36 14.25 -3.90
N PRO A 53 13.28 14.05 -4.84
CA PRO A 53 14.60 13.42 -4.66
C PRO A 53 15.52 14.12 -3.65
N LYS A 54 15.15 15.27 -3.14
CA LYS A 54 15.98 16.07 -2.23
C LYS A 54 15.62 15.96 -0.75
N GLY A 55 14.82 14.95 -0.36
CA GLY A 55 14.73 14.56 1.04
C GLY A 55 14.17 15.60 2.01
N GLU A 56 13.42 16.59 1.52
CA GLU A 56 12.65 17.45 2.40
C GLU A 56 11.60 16.57 3.08
N GLY A 57 11.85 16.27 4.34
CA GLY A 57 10.99 15.40 5.13
C GLY A 57 11.33 13.91 5.06
N ARG A 58 12.57 13.48 5.33
CA ARG A 58 12.97 12.05 5.38
C ARG A 58 12.06 11.13 6.20
N ASN A 59 11.27 11.70 7.12
CA ASN A 59 10.29 10.97 7.91
C ASN A 59 8.88 10.99 7.30
N ALA A 60 8.62 11.82 6.28
CA ALA A 60 7.28 11.95 5.71
C ALA A 60 6.78 10.65 5.04
N PRO A 61 7.58 9.93 4.22
CA PRO A 61 7.15 8.68 3.63
C PRO A 61 6.75 7.64 4.67
N ARG A 62 7.54 7.51 5.73
CA ARG A 62 7.24 6.60 6.83
C ARG A 62 5.96 7.00 7.56
N ALA A 63 5.82 8.29 7.92
CA ALA A 63 4.64 8.78 8.62
C ALA A 63 3.36 8.58 7.80
N MET A 64 3.43 8.80 6.48
CA MET A 64 2.32 8.53 5.56
C MET A 64 1.96 7.04 5.53
N ALA A 65 2.94 6.16 5.41
CA ALA A 65 2.71 4.72 5.42
C ALA A 65 2.12 4.24 6.76
N GLU A 66 2.59 4.79 7.87
CA GLU A 66 2.05 4.48 9.21
C GLU A 66 0.61 4.97 9.39
N ALA A 67 0.27 6.14 8.86
CA ALA A 67 -1.11 6.63 8.87
C ALA A 67 -2.04 5.74 8.04
N GLN A 68 -1.58 5.29 6.87
CA GLN A 68 -2.31 4.34 6.03
C GLN A 68 -2.48 2.98 6.73
N TYR A 69 -1.43 2.47 7.36
CA TYR A 69 -1.53 1.25 8.15
C TYR A 69 -2.52 1.40 9.32
N ALA A 70 -2.53 2.55 9.98
CA ALA A 70 -3.48 2.84 11.05
C ALA A 70 -4.94 2.91 10.57
N ALA A 71 -5.17 3.14 9.28
CA ALA A 71 -6.51 3.11 8.67
C ALA A 71 -7.00 1.68 8.35
N LEU A 72 -6.12 0.66 8.42
CA LEU A 72 -6.44 -0.74 8.11
C LEU A 72 -7.68 -1.29 8.86
N PRO A 73 -7.91 -0.98 10.15
CA PRO A 73 -9.11 -1.42 10.85
C PRO A 73 -10.42 -0.99 10.20
N GLN A 74 -10.44 0.10 9.43
CA GLN A 74 -11.63 0.53 8.69
C GLN A 74 -12.06 -0.48 7.61
N LEU A 75 -11.17 -1.36 7.18
CA LEU A 75 -11.47 -2.47 6.28
C LEU A 75 -11.75 -3.76 7.06
N THR A 76 -10.88 -4.10 8.01
CA THR A 76 -10.94 -5.39 8.71
C THR A 76 -12.13 -5.50 9.67
N GLN A 77 -12.56 -4.40 10.28
CA GLN A 77 -13.77 -4.36 11.12
C GLN A 77 -15.07 -4.61 10.34
N HIS A 78 -15.04 -4.49 9.02
CA HIS A 78 -16.16 -4.74 8.13
C HIS A 78 -16.06 -6.10 7.41
N GLY A 79 -15.36 -7.06 8.01
CA GLY A 79 -15.33 -8.46 7.56
C GLY A 79 -14.36 -8.74 6.41
N VAL A 80 -13.39 -7.84 6.16
CA VAL A 80 -12.24 -8.13 5.30
C VAL A 80 -11.11 -8.67 6.15
N ARG A 81 -10.65 -9.88 5.88
CA ARG A 81 -9.61 -10.55 6.68
C ARG A 81 -8.22 -10.20 6.14
N LYS A 82 -7.34 -9.65 6.99
CA LYS A 82 -5.93 -9.49 6.63
C LYS A 82 -5.24 -10.86 6.58
N VAL A 83 -4.49 -11.10 5.52
CA VAL A 83 -3.63 -12.27 5.35
C VAL A 83 -2.20 -11.84 5.07
N ASP A 84 -1.28 -12.65 5.54
CA ASP A 84 0.16 -12.46 5.31
C ASP A 84 0.70 -13.42 4.24
N ASP A 85 -0.03 -14.48 3.95
CA ASP A 85 0.24 -15.41 2.85
C ASP A 85 -0.96 -15.39 1.90
N PRO A 86 -0.77 -15.18 0.58
CA PRO A 86 -1.87 -15.20 -0.38
C PRO A 86 -2.59 -16.56 -0.43
N PHE A 87 -1.93 -17.66 -0.07
CA PHE A 87 -2.53 -18.99 0.00
C PHE A 87 -3.45 -19.20 1.21
N ASP A 88 -3.45 -18.27 2.17
CA ASP A 88 -4.41 -18.27 3.27
C ASP A 88 -5.78 -17.71 2.87
N ALA A 89 -5.88 -17.03 1.72
CA ALA A 89 -7.16 -16.57 1.20
C ALA A 89 -7.95 -17.74 0.62
N LYS A 90 -9.25 -17.81 0.94
CA LYS A 90 -10.14 -18.89 0.51
C LYS A 90 -11.28 -18.37 -0.35
N GLU A 91 -11.69 -19.17 -1.32
CA GLU A 91 -12.84 -18.83 -2.16
C GLU A 91 -14.09 -18.59 -1.27
N GLY A 92 -14.80 -17.51 -1.57
CA GLY A 92 -15.96 -17.08 -0.77
C GLY A 92 -15.63 -16.14 0.39
N GLU A 93 -14.34 -15.94 0.70
CA GLU A 93 -13.88 -14.92 1.63
C GLU A 93 -13.45 -13.67 0.87
N THR A 94 -13.38 -12.54 1.58
CA THR A 94 -12.71 -11.32 1.10
C THR A 94 -11.53 -11.04 2.01
N CYS A 95 -10.33 -11.11 1.44
CA CYS A 95 -9.08 -10.91 2.15
C CYS A 95 -8.32 -9.71 1.60
N LEU A 96 -7.44 -9.16 2.42
CA LEU A 96 -6.46 -8.18 1.98
C LEU A 96 -5.05 -8.59 2.37
N MET A 97 -4.08 -8.18 1.54
CA MET A 97 -2.66 -8.29 1.79
C MET A 97 -2.00 -6.93 1.58
N LEU A 98 -0.92 -6.63 2.29
CA LEU A 98 -0.25 -5.34 2.20
C LEU A 98 0.91 -5.39 1.21
N SER A 99 1.05 -4.30 0.46
CA SER A 99 2.24 -3.98 -0.32
C SER A 99 2.79 -2.60 0.05
N ILE A 100 4.02 -2.34 -0.36
CA ILE A 100 4.61 -0.99 -0.39
C ILE A 100 4.79 -0.60 -1.86
N GLU A 101 4.34 0.59 -2.22
CA GLU A 101 4.60 1.21 -3.51
C GLU A 101 5.56 2.39 -3.32
N GLY A 102 6.81 2.15 -3.74
CA GLY A 102 7.92 3.09 -3.58
C GLY A 102 8.80 2.79 -2.36
N GLY A 103 10.07 2.46 -2.63
CA GLY A 103 11.06 2.08 -1.62
C GLY A 103 11.47 3.20 -0.66
N GLU A 104 11.11 4.46 -0.95
CA GLU A 104 11.33 5.60 -0.07
C GLU A 104 10.73 5.42 1.32
N ILE A 105 9.71 4.60 1.45
CA ILE A 105 9.07 4.27 2.74
C ILE A 105 10.02 3.52 3.67
N ILE A 106 10.84 2.61 3.13
CA ILE A 106 11.82 1.85 3.92
C ILE A 106 13.18 2.55 4.00
N GLY A 107 13.44 3.55 3.15
CA GLY A 107 14.70 4.26 3.11
C GLY A 107 15.90 3.32 2.93
N GLU A 108 16.98 3.56 3.70
CA GLU A 108 18.22 2.77 3.64
C GLU A 108 18.30 1.67 4.73
N SER A 109 17.23 1.47 5.50
CA SER A 109 17.27 0.65 6.70
C SER A 109 16.68 -0.75 6.50
N LEU A 110 17.52 -1.77 6.59
CA LEU A 110 17.03 -3.15 6.67
C LEU A 110 16.17 -3.42 7.92
N ALA A 111 16.33 -2.63 8.98
CA ALA A 111 15.46 -2.73 10.16
C ALA A 111 14.03 -2.29 9.81
N ASP A 112 13.88 -1.24 8.99
CA ASP A 112 12.58 -0.80 8.53
C ASP A 112 11.93 -1.80 7.57
N LEU A 113 12.71 -2.41 6.68
CA LEU A 113 12.20 -3.50 5.84
C LEU A 113 11.65 -4.66 6.69
N ARG A 114 12.38 -5.06 7.75
CA ARG A 114 11.91 -6.11 8.67
C ARG A 114 10.64 -5.70 9.40
N ARG A 115 10.59 -4.44 9.89
CA ARG A 115 9.40 -3.89 10.54
C ARG A 115 8.16 -3.98 9.64
N TYR A 116 8.25 -3.54 8.37
CA TYR A 116 7.11 -3.64 7.44
C TYR A 116 6.74 -5.08 7.13
N ARG A 117 7.72 -5.99 7.05
CA ARG A 117 7.44 -7.41 6.93
C ARG A 117 6.66 -7.95 8.14
N GLU A 118 7.03 -7.53 9.37
CA GLU A 118 6.31 -7.90 10.61
C GLU A 118 4.89 -7.30 10.64
N MET A 119 4.68 -6.13 10.06
CA MET A 119 3.36 -5.53 9.85
C MET A 119 2.51 -6.27 8.81
N GLY A 120 3.10 -7.23 8.08
CA GLY A 120 2.42 -8.07 7.09
C GLY A 120 2.56 -7.62 5.65
N VAL A 121 3.48 -6.70 5.35
CA VAL A 121 3.82 -6.37 3.96
C VAL A 121 4.50 -7.56 3.29
N ARG A 122 4.09 -7.90 2.07
CA ARG A 122 4.62 -9.05 1.30
C ARG A 122 5.11 -8.69 -0.10
N LEU A 123 4.71 -7.55 -0.61
CA LEU A 123 5.14 -7.04 -1.91
C LEU A 123 5.78 -5.66 -1.72
N LEU A 124 6.82 -5.39 -2.50
CA LEU A 124 7.53 -4.12 -2.52
C LEU A 124 7.86 -3.74 -3.95
N ALA A 125 7.29 -2.64 -4.44
CA ALA A 125 7.79 -1.96 -5.63
C ALA A 125 8.96 -1.06 -5.22
N LEU A 126 10.13 -1.24 -5.85
CA LEU A 126 11.36 -0.53 -5.48
C LEU A 126 11.26 0.98 -5.74
N THR A 127 10.56 1.35 -6.81
CA THR A 127 10.31 2.74 -7.18
C THR A 127 8.87 2.93 -7.61
N TRP A 128 8.37 4.14 -7.49
CA TRP A 128 7.26 4.67 -8.26
C TRP A 128 7.82 5.50 -9.42
N ASN A 129 7.46 6.77 -9.56
CA ASN A 129 7.91 7.64 -10.67
C ASN A 129 9.16 8.46 -10.34
N HIS A 130 9.68 8.36 -9.14
CA HIS A 130 10.83 9.12 -8.68
C HIS A 130 11.96 8.22 -8.19
N GLU A 131 13.16 8.69 -8.36
CA GLU A 131 14.36 8.13 -7.75
C GLU A 131 14.23 8.14 -6.22
N ASN A 132 14.72 7.08 -5.61
CA ASN A 132 14.86 6.99 -4.16
C ASN A 132 16.20 6.34 -3.80
N ASN A 133 16.46 6.12 -2.51
CA ASN A 133 17.74 5.57 -2.04
C ASN A 133 17.98 4.09 -2.42
N ILE A 134 17.00 3.44 -3.04
CA ILE A 134 17.09 2.03 -3.41
C ILE A 134 17.32 1.86 -4.90
N ALA A 135 16.58 2.62 -5.73
CA ALA A 135 16.59 2.42 -7.17
C ALA A 135 16.15 3.67 -7.95
N TYR A 136 16.40 3.62 -9.25
CA TYR A 136 15.95 4.61 -10.24
C TYR A 136 14.76 4.05 -11.02
N PRO A 137 13.68 4.82 -11.20
CA PRO A 137 12.59 4.41 -12.07
C PRO A 137 13.02 4.57 -13.54
N HIS A 138 12.39 3.81 -14.43
CA HIS A 138 12.72 3.85 -15.86
C HIS A 138 12.56 5.23 -16.50
N CYS A 139 11.68 6.08 -15.95
CA CYS A 139 11.41 7.43 -16.46
C CYS A 139 12.39 8.49 -15.96
N ALA A 140 13.27 8.20 -15.01
CA ALA A 140 14.19 9.19 -14.43
C ALA A 140 15.51 9.33 -15.20
N GLY A 141 15.76 8.54 -16.25
CA GLY A 141 16.98 8.62 -17.05
C GLY A 141 18.27 8.35 -16.28
N GLY A 142 18.19 7.68 -15.15
CA GLY A 142 19.33 7.34 -14.32
C GLY A 142 20.21 6.27 -14.94
N HIS A 143 21.50 6.32 -14.64
CA HIS A 143 22.44 5.27 -15.03
C HIS A 143 22.32 4.09 -14.06
N HIS A 144 22.23 2.92 -14.64
CA HIS A 144 22.28 1.64 -13.92
C HIS A 144 23.70 1.32 -13.48
#